data_e2267e7db4386a33d5d4a4607bb16910
#
_entry.id   e2267e7db4386a33d5d4a4607bb16910
#
_cell.length_a   1.000
_cell.length_b   1.000
_cell.length_c   1.000
_cell.angle_alpha   90.00
_cell.angle_beta   90.00
_cell.angle_gamma   90.00
#
_symmetry.space_group_name_H-M   'P 1'
#
loop_
_entity.id
_entity.type
_entity.pdbx_description
1 polymer ?
#
loop_
_entity_poly.entity_id
_entity_poly.type
_entity_poly.pdbx_seq_one_letter_code
_entity_poly.pdbx_strand_id
1 'polypeptide(L)'
;RKLSVQALLQIRLFTERMKQLDVAVGLDGTEQIEVKKKDLQALDLIVAKKDILRVKKDLLLPGGMPNIFALLWKSCQIREMAFRVLDGKLQATGELSLFFFYEEESETKKTVWYETTVPVSVAIECQGVREGMLEQIGCSIGHLEIEAKADEDGEERVILLDLVLDLDIRIYEETNLSMIEDLYGVTKQADVVRGKGQYRRLLVKNTAKTRVSDQFSISPGMPQIQQICGSFGEVFVQEIKKQSDGVLVKGTVNVQILYESAEEEVPCGCLKGELVFEELLETAEPVKNTCSCRIEASLEQLSVQAQSEQEAEVRAVVCVKGLICADCEEEIVTDALLRAPDPEKQANQPGIVVYLAGEGETLWDICKKYDVPMDGMREMNNLTQDEIRPGDQLLIVKGYAVDKEMQIV
;
A
#
# COMPACT_ATOMS: atom_id res chain seq x y z
N ARG A 1 29.74 -9.94 -36.19
CA ARG A 1 28.30 -10.26 -36.27
C ARG A 1 27.52 -9.04 -35.71
N LYS A 2 26.46 -8.61 -36.41
CA LYS A 2 25.59 -7.51 -35.94
C LYS A 2 24.37 -8.13 -35.30
N LEU A 3 24.01 -7.66 -34.07
CA LEU A 3 22.78 -7.98 -33.39
C LEU A 3 21.83 -6.81 -33.59
N SER A 4 20.55 -7.09 -33.93
CA SER A 4 19.49 -6.10 -33.98
C SER A 4 18.48 -6.46 -32.89
N VAL A 5 18.18 -5.50 -32.00
CA VAL A 5 17.22 -5.67 -30.92
C VAL A 5 16.05 -4.70 -31.17
N GLN A 6 14.84 -5.21 -31.14
CA GLN A 6 13.62 -4.41 -31.16
C GLN A 6 12.87 -4.61 -29.86
N ALA A 7 12.42 -3.52 -29.24
CA ALA A 7 11.61 -3.55 -28.02
C ALA A 7 10.31 -2.79 -28.24
N LEU A 8 9.19 -3.37 -27.82
CA LEU A 8 7.88 -2.71 -27.76
C LEU A 8 7.61 -2.33 -26.30
N LEU A 9 7.45 -1.03 -26.03
CA LEU A 9 7.18 -0.52 -24.71
C LEU A 9 5.72 -0.06 -24.62
N GLN A 10 4.99 -0.60 -23.64
CA GLN A 10 3.67 -0.10 -23.27
C GLN A 10 3.77 0.79 -22.04
N ILE A 11 3.47 2.07 -22.18
CA ILE A 11 3.55 3.04 -21.10
C ILE A 11 2.13 3.36 -20.61
N ARG A 12 1.90 3.24 -19.29
CA ARG A 12 0.67 3.68 -18.64
C ARG A 12 1.00 4.86 -17.72
N LEU A 13 0.31 5.98 -17.94
CA LEU A 13 0.46 7.17 -17.13
C LEU A 13 -0.72 7.28 -16.16
N PHE A 14 -0.42 7.49 -14.90
CA PHE A 14 -1.40 7.76 -13.85
C PHE A 14 -1.11 9.13 -13.27
N THR A 15 -2.17 9.91 -13.04
CA THR A 15 -2.08 11.17 -12.31
C THR A 15 -2.89 11.06 -11.03
N GLU A 16 -2.31 11.46 -9.93
CA GLU A 16 -2.99 11.60 -8.65
C GLU A 16 -3.01 13.08 -8.26
N ARG A 17 -4.16 13.53 -7.78
CA ARG A 17 -4.33 14.86 -7.23
C ARG A 17 -4.78 14.74 -5.79
N MET A 18 -4.00 15.29 -4.88
CA MET A 18 -4.44 15.48 -3.50
C MET A 18 -5.53 16.56 -3.48
N LYS A 19 -6.61 16.28 -2.77
CA LYS A 19 -7.64 17.26 -2.44
C LYS A 19 -7.70 17.36 -0.92
N GLN A 20 -7.76 18.58 -0.43
CA GLN A 20 -8.11 18.83 0.95
C GLN A 20 -9.63 18.77 1.07
N LEU A 21 -10.11 18.03 2.05
CA LEU A 21 -11.52 17.92 2.38
C LEU A 21 -11.74 18.62 3.72
N ASP A 22 -12.45 19.76 3.68
CA ASP A 22 -12.84 20.47 4.88
C ASP A 22 -14.20 19.94 5.33
N VAL A 23 -14.26 19.42 6.56
CA VAL A 23 -15.48 18.88 7.16
C VAL A 23 -15.82 19.64 8.44
N ALA A 24 -17.09 19.89 8.67
CA ALA A 24 -17.57 20.51 9.90
C ALA A 24 -17.52 19.48 11.05
N VAL A 25 -16.72 19.74 12.07
CA VAL A 25 -16.56 18.88 13.26
C VAL A 25 -17.26 19.45 14.51
N GLY A 26 -17.57 20.74 14.50
CA GLY A 26 -18.21 21.44 15.62
C GLY A 26 -18.84 22.75 15.17
N LEU A 27 -19.58 23.37 16.07
CA LEU A 27 -20.18 24.68 15.90
C LEU A 27 -19.70 25.59 17.03
N ASP A 28 -19.35 26.81 16.69
CA ASP A 28 -19.06 27.86 17.65
C ASP A 28 -20.36 28.68 17.91
N GLY A 29 -20.77 28.80 19.16
CA GLY A 29 -21.92 29.61 19.53
C GLY A 29 -22.68 29.08 20.76
N THR A 30 -23.49 29.96 21.35
CA THR A 30 -24.32 29.67 22.55
C THR A 30 -25.76 29.32 22.19
N GLU A 31 -26.08 29.13 20.92
CA GLU A 31 -27.45 28.95 20.47
C GLU A 31 -27.87 27.47 20.61
N GLN A 32 -29.20 27.25 20.85
CA GLN A 32 -29.74 25.89 20.93
C GLN A 32 -29.81 25.28 19.53
N ILE A 33 -28.73 24.61 19.17
CA ILE A 33 -28.60 23.87 17.91
C ILE A 33 -28.39 22.40 18.26
N GLU A 34 -29.20 21.55 17.71
CA GLU A 34 -29.03 20.10 17.77
C GLU A 34 -28.13 19.65 16.63
N VAL A 35 -27.21 18.76 16.96
CA VAL A 35 -26.18 18.30 16.01
C VAL A 35 -26.15 16.78 15.97
N LYS A 36 -26.34 16.21 14.80
CA LYS A 36 -26.15 14.78 14.56
C LYS A 36 -24.75 14.57 14.01
N LYS A 37 -23.96 13.74 14.69
CA LYS A 37 -22.60 13.41 14.29
C LYS A 37 -22.52 12.02 13.69
N LYS A 38 -21.57 11.87 12.76
CA LYS A 38 -21.22 10.61 12.15
C LYS A 38 -19.70 10.44 12.19
N ASP A 39 -19.26 9.25 12.54
CA ASP A 39 -17.83 8.93 12.51
C ASP A 39 -17.41 8.55 11.09
N LEU A 40 -16.35 9.20 10.62
CA LEU A 40 -15.72 9.01 9.33
C LEU A 40 -14.36 8.39 9.54
N GLN A 41 -14.10 7.27 8.90
CA GLN A 41 -12.77 6.67 8.81
C GLN A 41 -12.15 7.04 7.46
N ALA A 42 -11.08 7.80 7.48
CA ALA A 42 -10.36 8.23 6.29
C ALA A 42 -8.92 7.74 6.31
N LEU A 43 -8.36 7.54 5.14
CA LEU A 43 -6.93 7.24 4.94
C LEU A 43 -6.27 8.46 4.33
N ASP A 44 -5.53 9.20 5.15
CA ASP A 44 -4.85 10.42 4.76
C ASP A 44 -3.46 10.11 4.22
N LEU A 45 -3.10 10.70 3.08
CA LEU A 45 -1.78 10.62 2.52
C LEU A 45 -0.88 11.71 3.14
N ILE A 46 -0.01 11.31 4.05
CA ILE A 46 0.87 12.23 4.79
C ILE A 46 2.13 12.57 3.97
N VAL A 47 2.73 11.55 3.34
CA VAL A 47 3.93 11.72 2.51
C VAL A 47 3.73 11.02 1.17
N ALA A 48 4.02 11.75 0.09
CA ALA A 48 4.18 11.20 -1.25
C ALA A 48 5.41 11.83 -1.89
N LYS A 49 6.50 11.08 -1.98
CA LYS A 49 7.74 11.54 -2.59
C LYS A 49 8.47 10.42 -3.32
N LYS A 50 9.24 10.79 -4.32
CA LYS A 50 10.28 9.95 -4.89
C LYS A 50 11.62 10.30 -4.23
N ASP A 51 12.39 9.29 -3.91
CA ASP A 51 13.70 9.44 -3.29
C ASP A 51 14.67 8.40 -3.87
N ILE A 52 15.93 8.54 -3.60
CA ILE A 52 16.97 7.60 -4.01
C ILE A 52 17.77 7.14 -2.81
N LEU A 53 18.13 5.85 -2.82
CA LEU A 53 19.07 5.30 -1.87
C LEU A 53 20.31 4.87 -2.62
N ARG A 54 21.47 5.45 -2.30
CA ARG A 54 22.74 5.10 -2.95
C ARG A 54 23.57 4.19 -2.05
N VAL A 55 24.01 3.08 -2.61
CA VAL A 55 24.90 2.11 -1.94
C VAL A 55 26.21 2.06 -2.69
N LYS A 56 27.29 2.50 -2.02
CA LYS A 56 28.66 2.36 -2.51
C LYS A 56 29.44 1.42 -1.61
N LYS A 57 30.06 0.43 -2.18
CA LYS A 57 30.87 -0.56 -1.45
C LYS A 57 32.04 -1.03 -2.28
N ASP A 58 33.17 -1.17 -1.60
CA ASP A 58 34.34 -1.86 -2.10
C ASP A 58 34.34 -3.25 -1.49
N LEU A 59 34.30 -4.27 -2.32
CA LEU A 59 34.23 -5.67 -1.91
C LEU A 59 35.52 -6.36 -2.33
N LEU A 60 36.28 -6.84 -1.37
CA LEU A 60 37.49 -7.62 -1.64
C LEU A 60 37.14 -9.08 -1.91
N LEU A 61 37.64 -9.65 -2.96
CA LEU A 61 37.53 -11.10 -3.21
C LEU A 61 38.19 -11.89 -2.09
N PRO A 62 37.57 -13.00 -1.63
CA PRO A 62 38.20 -13.90 -0.64
C PRO A 62 39.58 -14.37 -1.09
N GLY A 63 40.49 -14.57 -0.13
CA GLY A 63 41.90 -14.92 -0.41
C GLY A 63 42.12 -16.22 -1.21
N GLY A 64 41.11 -17.10 -1.30
CA GLY A 64 41.17 -18.31 -2.10
C GLY A 64 40.67 -18.16 -3.54
N MET A 65 40.17 -16.98 -3.93
CA MET A 65 39.68 -16.71 -5.28
C MET A 65 40.80 -16.12 -6.15
N PRO A 66 40.86 -16.50 -7.43
CA PRO A 66 41.87 -15.94 -8.37
C PRO A 66 41.55 -14.47 -8.69
N ASN A 67 42.63 -13.74 -9.13
CA ASN A 67 42.50 -12.37 -9.60
C ASN A 67 41.59 -12.27 -10.83
N ILE A 68 40.94 -11.12 -11.00
CA ILE A 68 40.03 -10.85 -12.11
C ILE A 68 40.83 -10.35 -13.32
N PHE A 69 40.71 -11.05 -14.42
CA PHE A 69 41.20 -10.54 -15.72
C PHE A 69 40.11 -9.69 -16.40
N ALA A 70 38.84 -10.20 -16.43
CA ALA A 70 37.73 -9.53 -17.04
C ALA A 70 36.40 -9.98 -16.43
N LEU A 71 35.53 -9.03 -16.09
CA LEU A 71 34.16 -9.33 -15.68
C LEU A 71 33.31 -9.65 -16.92
N LEU A 72 32.85 -10.90 -17.04
CA LEU A 72 32.02 -11.37 -18.16
C LEU A 72 30.53 -11.11 -17.92
N TRP A 73 30.08 -11.32 -16.69
CA TRP A 73 28.68 -11.12 -16.26
C TRP A 73 28.63 -10.59 -14.83
N LYS A 74 27.69 -9.70 -14.60
CA LYS A 74 27.46 -9.11 -13.30
C LYS A 74 25.98 -8.93 -13.08
N SER A 75 25.49 -9.26 -11.89
CA SER A 75 24.09 -9.11 -11.51
C SER A 75 23.97 -8.66 -10.06
N CYS A 76 22.95 -7.86 -9.79
CA CYS A 76 22.56 -7.45 -8.46
C CYS A 76 21.05 -7.66 -8.30
N GLN A 77 20.65 -8.34 -7.25
CA GLN A 77 19.25 -8.54 -6.89
C GLN A 77 18.97 -7.96 -5.52
N ILE A 78 17.83 -7.28 -5.40
CA ILE A 78 17.33 -6.82 -4.11
C ILE A 78 16.66 -8.01 -3.43
N ARG A 79 17.08 -8.32 -2.20
CA ARG A 79 16.47 -9.38 -1.39
C ARG A 79 16.04 -8.84 -0.03
N GLU A 80 14.89 -9.31 0.45
CA GLU A 80 14.38 -9.05 1.81
C GLU A 80 14.32 -7.56 2.19
N MET A 81 14.05 -6.67 1.21
CA MET A 81 13.94 -5.25 1.51
C MET A 81 12.69 -4.97 2.34
N ALA A 82 12.90 -4.47 3.55
CA ALA A 82 11.88 -4.08 4.50
C ALA A 82 11.99 -2.59 4.83
N PHE A 83 10.83 -1.97 4.99
CA PHE A 83 10.72 -0.57 5.37
C PHE A 83 9.92 -0.46 6.66
N ARG A 84 10.38 0.38 7.57
CA ARG A 84 9.70 0.65 8.84
C ARG A 84 9.58 2.15 9.06
N VAL A 85 8.36 2.62 9.32
CA VAL A 85 8.10 4.01 9.68
C VAL A 85 8.48 4.22 11.14
N LEU A 86 9.27 5.25 11.38
CA LEU A 86 9.66 5.75 12.69
C LEU A 86 9.38 7.25 12.74
N ASP A 87 9.43 7.85 13.93
CA ASP A 87 9.19 9.28 14.07
C ASP A 87 10.18 10.11 13.24
N GLY A 88 9.65 10.87 12.27
CA GLY A 88 10.39 11.74 11.36
C GLY A 88 11.22 11.03 10.28
N LYS A 89 11.21 9.69 10.18
CA LYS A 89 12.06 8.94 9.24
C LYS A 89 11.47 7.59 8.83
N LEU A 90 11.95 7.11 7.69
CA LEU A 90 11.72 5.77 7.16
C LEU A 90 13.03 4.97 7.27
N GLN A 91 13.03 3.87 8.02
CA GLN A 91 14.17 2.95 8.09
C GLN A 91 14.04 1.91 7.00
N ALA A 92 15.01 1.86 6.09
CA ALA A 92 15.15 0.82 5.09
C ALA A 92 16.20 -0.20 5.55
N THR A 93 15.87 -1.49 5.51
CA THR A 93 16.78 -2.60 5.82
C THR A 93 16.58 -3.70 4.80
N GLY A 94 17.66 -4.38 4.43
CA GLY A 94 17.59 -5.48 3.46
C GLY A 94 18.97 -5.95 3.04
N GLU A 95 19.00 -6.76 2.00
CA GLU A 95 20.21 -7.31 1.44
C GLU A 95 20.22 -7.17 -0.09
N LEU A 96 21.43 -6.96 -0.62
CA LEU A 96 21.71 -7.02 -2.05
C LEU A 96 22.51 -8.30 -2.31
N SER A 97 21.99 -9.20 -3.14
CA SER A 97 22.71 -10.36 -3.62
C SER A 97 23.45 -9.98 -4.90
N LEU A 98 24.75 -10.10 -4.87
CA LEU A 98 25.65 -9.80 -5.98
C LEU A 98 26.21 -11.09 -6.54
N PHE A 99 26.20 -11.21 -7.85
CA PHE A 99 26.78 -12.34 -8.58
C PHE A 99 27.71 -11.83 -9.65
N PHE A 100 28.90 -12.40 -9.71
CA PHE A 100 29.95 -12.09 -10.68
C PHE A 100 30.39 -13.35 -11.37
N PHE A 101 30.53 -13.26 -12.69
CA PHE A 101 31.13 -14.27 -13.55
C PHE A 101 32.27 -13.63 -14.27
N TYR A 102 33.51 -14.14 -14.10
CA TYR A 102 34.71 -13.49 -14.59
C TYR A 102 35.77 -14.49 -15.11
N GLU A 103 36.64 -14.02 -15.98
CA GLU A 103 37.84 -14.72 -16.35
C GLU A 103 38.94 -14.45 -15.32
N GLU A 104 39.59 -15.52 -14.86
CA GLU A 104 40.74 -15.40 -13.97
C GLU A 104 42.00 -14.88 -14.70
N GLU A 105 42.86 -14.19 -13.97
CA GLU A 105 44.18 -13.78 -14.46
C GLU A 105 45.16 -14.97 -14.42
N SER A 106 45.11 -15.82 -15.45
CA SER A 106 45.94 -16.98 -15.60
C SER A 106 46.21 -17.26 -17.09
N GLU A 107 47.20 -18.12 -17.39
CA GLU A 107 47.46 -18.54 -18.77
C GLU A 107 46.27 -19.28 -19.40
N THR A 108 45.52 -20.01 -18.59
CA THR A 108 44.35 -20.81 -19.01
C THR A 108 43.05 -20.01 -19.11
N LYS A 109 43.00 -18.80 -18.50
CA LYS A 109 41.84 -17.91 -18.47
C LYS A 109 40.52 -18.65 -18.12
N LYS A 110 40.55 -19.46 -17.06
CA LYS A 110 39.36 -20.17 -16.63
C LYS A 110 38.27 -19.20 -16.19
N THR A 111 37.07 -19.58 -16.42
CA THR A 111 35.89 -18.84 -15.95
C THR A 111 35.58 -19.24 -14.52
N VAL A 112 35.41 -18.24 -13.67
CA VAL A 112 35.14 -18.39 -12.24
C VAL A 112 33.91 -17.56 -11.88
N TRP A 113 33.15 -18.00 -10.91
CA TRP A 113 32.02 -17.25 -10.41
C TRP A 113 32.12 -17.02 -8.88
N TYR A 114 31.54 -15.92 -8.44
CA TYR A 114 31.48 -15.54 -7.03
C TYR A 114 30.15 -14.87 -6.71
N GLU A 115 29.54 -15.32 -5.63
CA GLU A 115 28.31 -14.73 -5.08
C GLU A 115 28.60 -14.18 -3.68
N THR A 116 28.06 -13.00 -3.38
CA THR A 116 28.16 -12.37 -2.08
C THR A 116 26.92 -11.53 -1.79
N THR A 117 26.71 -11.22 -0.51
CA THR A 117 25.61 -10.35 -0.07
C THR A 117 26.15 -9.07 0.55
N VAL A 118 25.45 -7.97 0.29
CA VAL A 118 25.75 -6.65 0.88
C VAL A 118 24.54 -6.21 1.70
N PRO A 119 24.68 -6.09 3.02
CA PRO A 119 23.59 -5.59 3.85
C PRO A 119 23.36 -4.09 3.61
N VAL A 120 22.10 -3.70 3.56
CA VAL A 120 21.64 -2.31 3.44
C VAL A 120 20.91 -1.94 4.72
N SER A 121 21.29 -0.82 5.34
CA SER A 121 20.56 -0.26 6.48
C SER A 121 20.72 1.26 6.43
N VAL A 122 19.65 1.96 6.03
CA VAL A 122 19.65 3.41 5.81
C VAL A 122 18.38 4.03 6.37
N ALA A 123 18.52 5.20 7.02
CA ALA A 123 17.41 6.02 7.45
C ALA A 123 17.17 7.14 6.43
N ILE A 124 15.93 7.29 5.98
CA ILE A 124 15.48 8.30 5.02
C ILE A 124 14.62 9.29 5.78
N GLU A 125 14.97 10.57 5.73
CA GLU A 125 14.19 11.61 6.39
C GLU A 125 12.80 11.77 5.74
N CYS A 126 11.77 11.73 6.59
CA CYS A 126 10.38 11.89 6.19
C CYS A 126 9.67 12.77 7.21
N GLN A 127 9.57 14.07 6.94
CA GLN A 127 8.90 15.01 7.84
C GLN A 127 7.40 14.69 7.96
N GLY A 128 6.87 14.83 9.18
CA GLY A 128 5.45 14.62 9.46
C GLY A 128 5.04 13.16 9.70
N VAL A 129 5.95 12.20 9.54
CA VAL A 129 5.63 10.80 9.79
C VAL A 129 5.83 10.42 11.26
N ARG A 130 5.01 9.48 11.75
CA ARG A 130 5.04 8.94 13.11
C ARG A 130 5.02 7.42 13.05
N GLU A 131 5.57 6.78 14.09
CA GLU A 131 5.47 5.32 14.22
C GLU A 131 4.00 4.88 14.24
N GLY A 132 3.71 3.77 13.55
CA GLY A 132 2.34 3.24 13.39
C GLY A 132 1.62 3.70 12.11
N MET A 133 2.14 4.70 11.39
CA MET A 133 1.63 5.03 10.06
C MET A 133 1.90 3.91 9.06
N LEU A 134 1.08 3.83 8.02
CA LEU A 134 1.12 2.78 7.02
C LEU A 134 2.03 3.20 5.86
N GLU A 135 3.08 2.43 5.64
CA GLU A 135 3.96 2.63 4.48
C GLU A 135 3.50 1.80 3.29
N GLN A 136 3.74 2.36 2.10
CA GLN A 136 3.77 1.67 0.82
C GLN A 136 4.94 2.22 0.01
N ILE A 137 5.94 1.37 -0.22
CA ILE A 137 7.21 1.77 -0.78
C ILE A 137 7.53 0.89 -1.98
N GLY A 138 7.51 1.48 -3.18
CA GLY A 138 8.08 0.86 -4.36
C GLY A 138 9.61 1.03 -4.32
N CYS A 139 10.35 -0.06 -4.55
CA CYS A 139 11.81 -0.07 -4.59
C CYS A 139 12.28 -0.79 -5.84
N SER A 140 13.10 -0.14 -6.65
CA SER A 140 13.67 -0.71 -7.86
C SER A 140 15.12 -0.26 -8.09
N ILE A 141 15.88 -1.02 -8.88
CA ILE A 141 17.22 -0.63 -9.27
C ILE A 141 17.11 0.44 -10.36
N GLY A 142 17.56 1.67 -10.05
CA GLY A 142 17.63 2.77 -11.00
C GLY A 142 18.94 2.80 -11.77
N HIS A 143 20.07 2.53 -11.09
CA HIS A 143 21.39 2.47 -11.70
C HIS A 143 22.24 1.43 -11.00
N LEU A 144 23.02 0.68 -11.77
CA LEU A 144 23.95 -0.32 -11.26
C LEU A 144 25.26 -0.23 -12.04
N GLU A 145 26.33 0.08 -11.33
CA GLU A 145 27.68 0.02 -11.84
C GLU A 145 28.53 -0.92 -10.98
N ILE A 146 29.17 -1.87 -11.61
CA ILE A 146 30.06 -2.84 -10.97
C ILE A 146 31.35 -2.91 -11.80
N GLU A 147 32.47 -2.64 -11.18
CA GLU A 147 33.78 -2.62 -11.82
C GLU A 147 34.80 -3.38 -10.98
N ALA A 148 35.76 -4.02 -11.65
CA ALA A 148 36.95 -4.57 -11.01
C ALA A 148 38.03 -3.49 -10.90
N LYS A 149 38.78 -3.50 -9.81
CA LYS A 149 39.86 -2.57 -9.53
C LYS A 149 41.01 -3.28 -8.83
N ALA A 150 42.21 -2.79 -9.05
CA ALA A 150 43.37 -3.24 -8.32
C ALA A 150 43.30 -2.88 -6.83
N ASP A 151 43.76 -3.80 -5.99
CA ASP A 151 43.97 -3.58 -4.55
C ASP A 151 45.29 -2.81 -4.29
N GLU A 152 45.69 -2.75 -3.00
CA GLU A 152 46.93 -2.06 -2.60
C GLU A 152 48.21 -2.71 -3.14
N ASP A 153 48.16 -4.02 -3.46
CA ASP A 153 49.27 -4.80 -4.01
C ASP A 153 49.31 -4.74 -5.56
N GLY A 154 48.31 -4.09 -6.16
CA GLY A 154 48.17 -3.95 -7.61
C GLY A 154 47.48 -5.12 -8.30
N GLU A 155 46.88 -6.02 -7.54
CA GLU A 155 46.12 -7.16 -8.04
C GLU A 155 44.64 -6.81 -8.23
N GLU A 156 44.02 -7.18 -9.36
CA GLU A 156 42.59 -6.93 -9.67
C GLU A 156 41.68 -7.81 -8.79
N ARG A 157 41.45 -7.40 -7.56
CA ARG A 157 40.73 -8.17 -6.54
C ARG A 157 39.60 -7.39 -5.86
N VAL A 158 39.49 -6.11 -6.13
CA VAL A 158 38.45 -5.27 -5.52
C VAL A 158 37.31 -5.09 -6.52
N ILE A 159 36.08 -5.39 -6.06
CA ILE A 159 34.84 -5.09 -6.79
C ILE A 159 34.25 -3.80 -6.25
N LEU A 160 34.17 -2.77 -7.08
CA LEU A 160 33.46 -1.52 -6.80
C LEU A 160 31.99 -1.70 -7.13
N LEU A 161 31.13 -1.50 -6.14
CA LEU A 161 29.67 -1.43 -6.31
C LEU A 161 29.24 0.03 -6.18
N ASP A 162 28.59 0.57 -7.20
CA ASP A 162 27.82 1.82 -7.14
C ASP A 162 26.40 1.54 -7.60
N LEU A 163 25.47 1.48 -6.64
CA LEU A 163 24.07 1.15 -6.86
C LEU A 163 23.20 2.31 -6.41
N VAL A 164 22.23 2.67 -7.25
CA VAL A 164 21.13 3.59 -6.91
C VAL A 164 19.83 2.83 -6.94
N LEU A 165 19.15 2.82 -5.81
CA LEU A 165 17.78 2.33 -5.70
C LEU A 165 16.81 3.51 -5.79
N ASP A 166 15.85 3.43 -6.70
CA ASP A 166 14.75 4.37 -6.82
C ASP A 166 13.63 3.95 -5.87
N LEU A 167 13.16 4.90 -5.07
CA LEU A 167 12.11 4.71 -4.07
C LEU A 167 10.88 5.58 -4.42
N ASP A 168 9.70 4.96 -4.50
CA ASP A 168 8.39 5.65 -4.50
C ASP A 168 7.78 5.50 -3.11
N ILE A 169 7.92 6.55 -2.29
CA ILE A 169 7.55 6.55 -0.88
C ILE A 169 6.16 7.15 -0.72
N ARG A 170 5.25 6.37 -0.14
CA ARG A 170 3.92 6.82 0.26
C ARG A 170 3.66 6.36 1.68
N ILE A 171 3.29 7.30 2.54
CA ILE A 171 2.98 7.04 3.94
C ILE A 171 1.60 7.61 4.23
N TYR A 172 0.75 6.78 4.82
CA TYR A 172 -0.64 7.07 5.10
C TYR A 172 -0.91 7.00 6.60
N GLU A 173 -1.89 7.79 7.05
CA GLU A 173 -2.44 7.74 8.41
C GLU A 173 -3.93 7.41 8.34
N GLU A 174 -4.39 6.48 9.18
CA GLU A 174 -5.83 6.26 9.39
C GLU A 174 -6.34 7.29 10.39
N THR A 175 -7.27 8.09 9.93
CA THR A 175 -7.87 9.17 10.73
C THR A 175 -9.34 8.87 11.00
N ASN A 176 -9.73 8.92 12.28
CA ASN A 176 -11.12 8.85 12.70
C ASN A 176 -11.61 10.27 13.04
N LEU A 177 -12.54 10.77 12.26
CA LEU A 177 -13.12 12.09 12.41
C LEU A 177 -14.59 11.96 12.76
N SER A 178 -15.04 12.65 13.83
CA SER A 178 -16.47 12.80 14.13
C SER A 178 -16.97 14.08 13.46
N MET A 179 -17.59 13.94 12.31
CA MET A 179 -18.10 15.06 11.52
C MET A 179 -19.61 15.30 11.76
N ILE A 180 -20.05 16.50 11.46
CA ILE A 180 -21.48 16.84 11.49
C ILE A 180 -22.16 16.23 10.26
N GLU A 181 -23.08 15.28 10.50
CA GLU A 181 -23.92 14.67 9.47
C GLU A 181 -25.11 15.58 9.14
N ASP A 182 -25.74 16.14 10.19
CA ASP A 182 -26.90 17.00 10.08
C ASP A 182 -27.03 17.91 11.31
N LEU A 183 -27.78 19.00 11.17
CA LEU A 183 -28.07 19.89 12.25
C LEU A 183 -29.41 20.60 12.06
N TYR A 184 -30.03 21.06 13.15
CA TYR A 184 -31.18 21.98 13.13
C TYR A 184 -31.16 22.88 14.35
N GLY A 185 -31.75 24.04 14.22
CA GLY A 185 -31.90 24.97 15.33
C GLY A 185 -33.29 24.83 16.00
N VAL A 186 -33.31 24.88 17.33
CA VAL A 186 -34.55 24.84 18.12
C VAL A 186 -35.24 26.21 18.16
N THR A 187 -34.43 27.26 18.27
CA THR A 187 -34.93 28.65 18.38
C THR A 187 -34.73 29.48 17.12
N LYS A 188 -33.86 29.01 16.22
CA LYS A 188 -33.58 29.63 14.93
C LYS A 188 -33.68 28.60 13.82
N GLN A 189 -33.94 29.05 12.60
CA GLN A 189 -33.87 28.17 11.45
C GLN A 189 -32.42 28.00 11.04
N ALA A 190 -31.96 26.77 10.84
CA ALA A 190 -30.64 26.46 10.32
C ALA A 190 -30.75 25.96 8.87
N ASP A 191 -30.19 26.73 7.95
CA ASP A 191 -30.02 26.32 6.54
C ASP A 191 -28.69 25.64 6.39
N VAL A 192 -28.68 24.33 6.21
CA VAL A 192 -27.49 23.51 6.08
C VAL A 192 -26.97 23.53 4.64
N VAL A 193 -25.73 23.95 4.47
CA VAL A 193 -25.05 23.89 3.19
C VAL A 193 -24.31 22.55 3.08
N ARG A 194 -24.62 21.80 2.04
CA ARG A 194 -24.04 20.47 1.81
C ARG A 194 -23.14 20.50 0.58
N GLY A 195 -22.03 19.78 0.66
CA GLY A 195 -21.11 19.52 -0.44
C GLY A 195 -20.88 18.03 -0.62
N LYS A 196 -20.18 17.66 -1.69
CA LYS A 196 -19.74 16.29 -1.90
C LYS A 196 -18.33 16.12 -1.40
N GLY A 197 -18.13 15.26 -0.43
CA GLY A 197 -16.84 14.81 0.09
C GLY A 197 -16.40 13.53 -0.60
N GLN A 198 -15.16 13.52 -1.11
CA GLN A 198 -14.52 12.32 -1.65
C GLN A 198 -13.30 12.00 -0.81
N TYR A 199 -13.24 10.80 -0.26
CA TYR A 199 -12.15 10.35 0.58
C TYR A 199 -11.87 8.86 0.34
N ARG A 200 -10.73 8.37 0.85
CA ARG A 200 -10.38 6.96 0.84
C ARG A 200 -10.51 6.37 2.23
N ARG A 201 -10.98 5.14 2.30
CA ARG A 201 -10.99 4.33 3.52
C ARG A 201 -10.17 3.07 3.27
N LEU A 202 -9.32 2.72 4.24
CA LEU A 202 -8.57 1.47 4.17
C LEU A 202 -9.53 0.28 4.30
N LEU A 203 -9.43 -0.67 3.37
CA LEU A 203 -10.08 -1.98 3.49
C LEU A 203 -9.12 -2.99 4.08
N VAL A 204 -7.92 -3.07 3.53
CA VAL A 204 -6.86 -3.93 4.04
C VAL A 204 -5.48 -3.48 3.56
N LYS A 205 -4.49 -3.61 4.44
CA LYS A 205 -3.08 -3.68 4.09
C LYS A 205 -2.61 -5.09 4.45
N ASN A 206 -2.25 -5.87 3.45
CA ASN A 206 -1.87 -7.27 3.64
C ASN A 206 -0.57 -7.59 2.91
N THR A 207 0.15 -8.58 3.45
CA THR A 207 1.34 -9.16 2.84
C THR A 207 1.17 -10.66 2.84
N ALA A 208 1.12 -11.25 1.66
CA ALA A 208 1.00 -12.68 1.47
C ALA A 208 2.27 -13.23 0.82
N LYS A 209 2.57 -14.50 1.09
CA LYS A 209 3.73 -15.21 0.54
C LYS A 209 3.26 -16.48 -0.13
N THR A 210 3.46 -16.57 -1.44
CA THR A 210 3.13 -17.77 -2.20
C THR A 210 4.39 -18.52 -2.60
N ARG A 211 4.34 -19.85 -2.52
CA ARG A 211 5.42 -20.75 -2.90
C ARG A 211 5.06 -21.40 -4.20
N VAL A 212 5.97 -21.32 -5.16
CA VAL A 212 5.82 -21.95 -6.47
C VAL A 212 7.05 -22.79 -6.80
N SER A 213 6.85 -23.89 -7.50
CA SER A 213 7.93 -24.76 -7.93
C SER A 213 7.59 -25.42 -9.27
N ASP A 214 8.61 -25.65 -10.06
CA ASP A 214 8.51 -26.38 -11.32
C ASP A 214 9.86 -27.05 -11.67
N GLN A 215 9.84 -27.93 -12.66
CA GLN A 215 11.05 -28.56 -13.23
C GLN A 215 11.37 -27.98 -14.59
N PHE A 216 12.59 -27.48 -14.73
CA PHE A 216 13.06 -26.92 -15.99
C PHE A 216 14.02 -27.90 -16.64
N SER A 217 13.78 -28.23 -17.90
CA SER A 217 14.62 -29.14 -18.71
C SER A 217 15.41 -28.35 -19.74
N ILE A 218 16.67 -28.74 -19.96
CA ILE A 218 17.47 -28.16 -21.03
C ILE A 218 16.90 -28.55 -22.39
N SER A 219 16.98 -27.61 -23.33
CA SER A 219 16.57 -27.88 -24.73
C SER A 219 17.49 -28.86 -25.41
N PRO A 220 16.99 -29.69 -26.34
CA PRO A 220 17.84 -30.60 -27.12
C PRO A 220 19.00 -29.88 -27.82
N GLY A 221 20.20 -30.40 -27.64
CA GLY A 221 21.43 -29.79 -28.20
C GLY A 221 22.09 -28.74 -27.33
N MET A 222 21.55 -28.47 -26.14
CA MET A 222 22.27 -27.68 -25.13
C MET A 222 23.20 -28.59 -24.30
N PRO A 223 24.32 -28.02 -23.78
CA PRO A 223 25.25 -28.79 -22.97
C PRO A 223 24.63 -29.25 -21.66
N GLN A 224 25.07 -30.39 -21.14
CA GLN A 224 24.56 -30.99 -19.90
C GLN A 224 24.96 -30.18 -18.66
N ILE A 225 24.12 -30.20 -17.65
CA ILE A 225 24.33 -29.51 -16.36
C ILE A 225 25.34 -30.31 -15.54
N GLN A 226 26.51 -29.74 -15.30
CA GLN A 226 27.48 -30.28 -14.35
C GLN A 226 27.31 -29.67 -12.98
N GLN A 227 27.26 -28.32 -12.91
CA GLN A 227 27.05 -27.58 -11.66
C GLN A 227 26.28 -26.31 -11.94
N ILE A 228 25.33 -25.99 -11.03
CA ILE A 228 24.64 -24.70 -11.07
C ILE A 228 25.54 -23.65 -10.45
N CYS A 229 25.83 -22.59 -11.23
CA CYS A 229 26.66 -21.47 -10.81
C CYS A 229 25.88 -20.36 -10.17
N GLY A 230 24.69 -20.04 -10.72
CA GLY A 230 23.84 -18.98 -10.19
C GLY A 230 22.42 -19.05 -10.72
N SER A 231 21.51 -18.43 -9.99
CA SER A 231 20.10 -18.34 -10.38
C SER A 231 19.56 -16.94 -10.17
N PHE A 232 18.79 -16.46 -11.14
CA PHE A 232 18.23 -15.10 -11.16
C PHE A 232 16.75 -15.20 -11.44
N GLY A 233 15.96 -14.45 -10.69
CA GLY A 233 14.52 -14.41 -10.84
C GLY A 233 13.99 -12.98 -10.85
N GLU A 234 13.00 -12.73 -11.70
CA GLU A 234 12.30 -11.46 -11.79
C GLU A 234 10.78 -11.70 -11.77
N VAL A 235 10.08 -10.97 -10.91
CA VAL A 235 8.63 -11.12 -10.72
C VAL A 235 7.89 -10.11 -11.58
N PHE A 236 6.91 -10.60 -12.33
CA PHE A 236 6.02 -9.78 -13.14
C PHE A 236 4.56 -10.01 -12.75
N VAL A 237 3.87 -8.96 -12.33
CA VAL A 237 2.43 -8.98 -12.14
C VAL A 237 1.75 -8.80 -13.49
N GLN A 238 0.96 -9.79 -13.90
CA GLN A 238 0.27 -9.81 -15.20
C GLN A 238 -1.17 -9.33 -15.07
N GLU A 239 -1.87 -9.75 -14.02
CA GLU A 239 -3.28 -9.44 -13.82
C GLU A 239 -3.56 -9.12 -12.34
N ILE A 240 -4.38 -8.08 -12.11
CA ILE A 240 -4.95 -7.74 -10.81
C ILE A 240 -6.46 -7.74 -10.98
N LYS A 241 -7.14 -8.72 -10.39
CA LYS A 241 -8.60 -8.91 -10.52
C LYS A 241 -9.29 -8.71 -9.18
N LYS A 242 -10.22 -7.75 -9.14
CA LYS A 242 -11.06 -7.50 -7.97
C LYS A 242 -12.17 -8.56 -7.91
N GLN A 243 -12.37 -9.15 -6.74
CA GLN A 243 -13.39 -10.16 -6.45
C GLN A 243 -14.17 -9.76 -5.19
N SER A 244 -15.26 -10.46 -4.91
CA SER A 244 -16.08 -10.16 -3.73
C SER A 244 -15.37 -10.42 -2.41
N ASP A 245 -14.41 -11.33 -2.40
CA ASP A 245 -13.66 -11.82 -1.23
C ASP A 245 -12.24 -11.23 -1.13
N GLY A 246 -11.83 -10.44 -2.15
CA GLY A 246 -10.50 -9.85 -2.14
C GLY A 246 -10.00 -9.40 -3.50
N VAL A 247 -8.68 -9.35 -3.62
CA VAL A 247 -7.96 -9.02 -4.85
C VAL A 247 -7.07 -10.18 -5.25
N LEU A 248 -7.41 -10.83 -6.36
CA LEU A 248 -6.59 -11.90 -6.95
C LEU A 248 -5.47 -11.28 -7.78
N VAL A 249 -4.24 -11.63 -7.43
CA VAL A 249 -3.02 -11.21 -8.13
C VAL A 249 -2.44 -12.43 -8.86
N LYS A 250 -2.24 -12.30 -10.18
CA LYS A 250 -1.61 -13.33 -11.00
C LYS A 250 -0.35 -12.78 -11.63
N GLY A 251 0.66 -13.61 -11.72
CA GLY A 251 1.91 -13.21 -12.33
C GLY A 251 2.84 -14.38 -12.62
N THR A 252 4.03 -14.03 -13.08
CA THR A 252 5.10 -14.99 -13.37
C THR A 252 6.40 -14.57 -12.69
N VAL A 253 7.20 -15.57 -12.35
CA VAL A 253 8.61 -15.40 -12.02
C VAL A 253 9.43 -15.91 -13.20
N ASN A 254 10.07 -15.00 -13.92
CA ASN A 254 11.01 -15.36 -14.98
C ASN A 254 12.32 -15.76 -14.33
N VAL A 255 12.75 -17.00 -14.55
CA VAL A 255 13.95 -17.55 -13.94
C VAL A 255 15.01 -17.82 -15.01
N GLN A 256 16.24 -17.43 -14.71
CA GLN A 256 17.44 -17.75 -15.47
C GLN A 256 18.43 -18.48 -14.57
N ILE A 257 18.94 -19.60 -15.04
CA ILE A 257 19.89 -20.45 -14.32
C ILE A 257 21.16 -20.55 -15.15
N LEU A 258 22.27 -20.09 -14.59
CA LEU A 258 23.60 -20.29 -15.16
C LEU A 258 24.17 -21.57 -14.59
N TYR A 259 24.71 -22.40 -15.46
CA TYR A 259 25.34 -23.66 -15.06
C TYR A 259 26.64 -23.92 -15.82
N GLU A 260 27.58 -24.59 -15.19
CA GLU A 260 28.79 -25.13 -15.78
C GLU A 260 28.45 -26.43 -16.52
N SER A 261 29.09 -26.63 -17.66
CA SER A 261 28.94 -27.81 -18.50
C SER A 261 30.21 -28.67 -18.50
N ALA A 262 30.04 -29.97 -18.66
CA ALA A 262 31.14 -30.90 -18.85
C ALA A 262 31.82 -30.80 -20.26
N GLU A 263 31.23 -30.05 -21.19
CA GLU A 263 31.72 -29.90 -22.56
C GLU A 263 32.77 -28.78 -22.65
N GLU A 264 34.03 -29.12 -22.99
CA GLU A 264 35.11 -28.13 -23.10
C GLU A 264 34.85 -27.03 -24.13
N GLU A 265 34.12 -27.34 -25.22
CA GLU A 265 33.77 -26.37 -26.26
C GLU A 265 32.72 -25.34 -25.84
N VAL A 266 31.85 -25.72 -24.89
CA VAL A 266 30.76 -24.87 -24.36
C VAL A 266 30.76 -24.98 -22.84
N PRO A 267 31.68 -24.29 -22.16
CA PRO A 267 31.91 -24.49 -20.72
C PRO A 267 30.76 -24.02 -19.84
N CYS A 268 29.80 -23.22 -20.33
CA CYS A 268 28.65 -22.77 -19.57
C CYS A 268 27.38 -22.74 -20.41
N GLY A 269 26.24 -22.97 -19.74
CA GLY A 269 24.92 -22.91 -20.31
C GLY A 269 23.99 -22.01 -19.51
N CYS A 270 22.88 -21.65 -20.12
CA CYS A 270 21.81 -20.89 -19.46
C CYS A 270 20.47 -21.57 -19.72
N LEU A 271 19.80 -21.98 -18.64
CA LEU A 271 18.45 -22.51 -18.65
C LEU A 271 17.48 -21.42 -18.25
N LYS A 272 16.37 -21.29 -18.98
CA LYS A 272 15.34 -20.27 -18.74
C LYS A 272 13.98 -20.93 -18.60
N GLY A 273 13.15 -20.40 -17.71
CA GLY A 273 11.78 -20.84 -17.53
C GLY A 273 10.94 -19.82 -16.76
N GLU A 274 9.65 -20.11 -16.64
CA GLU A 274 8.69 -19.25 -15.97
C GLU A 274 7.93 -20.07 -14.93
N LEU A 275 7.82 -19.54 -13.72
CA LEU A 275 6.95 -20.05 -12.67
C LEU A 275 5.70 -19.15 -12.58
N VAL A 276 4.52 -19.75 -12.71
CA VAL A 276 3.26 -19.01 -12.57
C VAL A 276 2.84 -18.97 -11.11
N PHE A 277 2.38 -17.83 -10.62
CA PHE A 277 1.80 -17.68 -9.29
C PHE A 277 0.44 -17.02 -9.32
N GLU A 278 -0.39 -17.40 -8.37
CA GLU A 278 -1.65 -16.75 -8.05
C GLU A 278 -1.72 -16.55 -6.54
N GLU A 279 -2.13 -15.35 -6.10
CA GLU A 279 -2.30 -15.02 -4.70
C GLU A 279 -3.56 -14.19 -4.49
N LEU A 280 -4.38 -14.57 -3.50
CA LEU A 280 -5.59 -13.85 -3.11
C LEU A 280 -5.30 -13.02 -1.86
N LEU A 281 -5.36 -11.71 -1.99
CA LEU A 281 -5.34 -10.79 -0.86
C LEU A 281 -6.77 -10.62 -0.35
N GLU A 282 -7.12 -11.36 0.69
CA GLU A 282 -8.46 -11.39 1.26
C GLU A 282 -8.83 -10.07 1.93
N THR A 283 -10.11 -9.69 1.84
CA THR A 283 -10.68 -8.51 2.51
C THR A 283 -11.93 -8.92 3.29
N ALA A 284 -12.15 -8.29 4.44
CA ALA A 284 -13.35 -8.51 5.24
C ALA A 284 -14.62 -7.96 4.57
N GLU A 285 -14.47 -6.92 3.74
CA GLU A 285 -15.55 -6.27 3.01
C GLU A 285 -15.39 -6.53 1.50
N PRO A 286 -16.51 -6.59 0.74
CA PRO A 286 -16.46 -6.81 -0.69
C PRO A 286 -15.69 -5.72 -1.45
N VAL A 287 -14.77 -6.13 -2.34
CA VAL A 287 -14.00 -5.21 -3.17
C VAL A 287 -14.82 -4.81 -4.40
N LYS A 288 -15.28 -3.57 -4.41
CA LYS A 288 -16.03 -2.99 -5.55
C LYS A 288 -15.06 -2.53 -6.65
N ASN A 289 -15.59 -2.35 -7.86
CA ASN A 289 -14.80 -1.81 -8.98
C ASN A 289 -14.24 -0.41 -8.73
N THR A 290 -14.88 0.38 -7.88
CA THR A 290 -14.44 1.71 -7.44
C THR A 290 -13.29 1.68 -6.45
N CYS A 291 -12.98 0.53 -5.82
CA CYS A 291 -11.84 0.43 -4.89
C CYS A 291 -10.53 0.65 -5.64
N SER A 292 -9.59 1.34 -5.02
CA SER A 292 -8.21 1.44 -5.49
C SER A 292 -7.36 0.33 -4.89
N CYS A 293 -6.52 -0.29 -5.73
CA CYS A 293 -5.61 -1.36 -5.31
C CYS A 293 -4.19 -1.00 -5.75
N ARG A 294 -3.27 -0.98 -4.79
CA ARG A 294 -1.83 -0.88 -5.05
C ARG A 294 -1.20 -2.19 -4.67
N ILE A 295 -0.63 -2.87 -5.65
CA ILE A 295 -0.04 -4.19 -5.50
C ILE A 295 1.43 -4.11 -5.88
N GLU A 296 2.26 -4.68 -5.03
CA GLU A 296 3.69 -4.89 -5.25
C GLU A 296 3.99 -6.37 -5.07
N ALA A 297 4.74 -6.94 -6.01
CA ALA A 297 5.20 -8.31 -5.91
C ALA A 297 6.72 -8.34 -6.04
N SER A 298 7.38 -9.10 -5.18
CA SER A 298 8.83 -9.24 -5.16
C SER A 298 9.24 -10.69 -4.92
N LEU A 299 10.41 -11.06 -5.44
CA LEU A 299 11.02 -12.35 -5.19
C LEU A 299 11.72 -12.31 -3.83
N GLU A 300 11.26 -13.12 -2.90
CA GLU A 300 11.88 -13.23 -1.57
C GLU A 300 12.98 -14.28 -1.56
N GLN A 301 12.69 -15.46 -2.13
CA GLN A 301 13.65 -16.55 -2.20
C GLN A 301 13.59 -17.23 -3.57
N LEU A 302 14.73 -17.66 -4.05
CA LEU A 302 14.89 -18.50 -5.23
C LEU A 302 15.90 -19.60 -4.90
N SER A 303 15.51 -20.84 -5.08
CA SER A 303 16.37 -22.01 -4.89
C SER A 303 16.30 -22.91 -6.12
N VAL A 304 17.46 -23.32 -6.60
CA VAL A 304 17.59 -24.19 -7.78
C VAL A 304 18.48 -25.36 -7.42
N GLN A 305 18.03 -26.56 -7.77
CA GLN A 305 18.78 -27.80 -7.56
C GLN A 305 18.78 -28.62 -8.84
N ALA A 306 19.95 -29.06 -9.29
CA ALA A 306 20.04 -30.02 -10.37
C ALA A 306 19.48 -31.37 -9.92
N GLN A 307 18.49 -31.88 -10.63
CA GLN A 307 17.90 -33.21 -10.41
C GLN A 307 18.59 -34.27 -11.26
N SER A 308 19.05 -33.86 -12.44
CA SER A 308 19.84 -34.66 -13.36
C SER A 308 20.76 -33.76 -14.23
N GLU A 309 21.50 -34.34 -15.11
CA GLU A 309 22.31 -33.61 -16.10
C GLU A 309 21.44 -32.79 -17.08
N GLN A 310 20.15 -33.01 -17.12
CA GLN A 310 19.21 -32.37 -18.07
C GLN A 310 18.07 -31.60 -17.40
N GLU A 311 17.90 -31.72 -16.07
CA GLU A 311 16.76 -31.14 -15.37
C GLU A 311 17.20 -30.45 -14.08
N ALA A 312 16.58 -29.31 -13.80
CA ALA A 312 16.72 -28.57 -12.57
C ALA A 312 15.36 -28.30 -11.94
N GLU A 313 15.23 -28.57 -10.65
CA GLU A 313 14.07 -28.17 -9.84
C GLU A 313 14.26 -26.73 -9.40
N VAL A 314 13.25 -25.92 -9.62
CA VAL A 314 13.21 -24.50 -9.26
C VAL A 314 12.12 -24.27 -8.25
N ARG A 315 12.44 -23.62 -7.15
CA ARG A 315 11.48 -23.22 -6.09
C ARG A 315 11.65 -21.75 -5.83
N ALA A 316 10.53 -21.02 -5.82
CA ALA A 316 10.50 -19.60 -5.52
C ALA A 316 9.47 -19.27 -4.44
N VAL A 317 9.78 -18.25 -3.64
CA VAL A 317 8.83 -17.61 -2.73
C VAL A 317 8.60 -16.19 -3.23
N VAL A 318 7.35 -15.90 -3.61
CA VAL A 318 6.92 -14.58 -4.05
C VAL A 318 6.19 -13.92 -2.89
N CYS A 319 6.61 -12.71 -2.54
CA CYS A 319 5.97 -11.86 -1.57
C CYS A 319 5.07 -10.86 -2.31
N VAL A 320 3.76 -10.90 -2.03
CA VAL A 320 2.77 -9.98 -2.61
C VAL A 320 2.27 -9.06 -1.50
N LYS A 321 2.52 -7.76 -1.67
CA LYS A 321 2.06 -6.70 -0.75
C LYS A 321 0.92 -5.94 -1.41
N GLY A 322 -0.19 -5.73 -0.68
CA GLY A 322 -1.35 -5.01 -1.19
C GLY A 322 -1.86 -3.97 -0.21
N LEU A 323 -2.14 -2.79 -0.73
CA LEU A 323 -2.91 -1.74 -0.07
C LEU A 323 -4.22 -1.56 -0.87
N ILE A 324 -5.34 -1.95 -0.26
CA ILE A 324 -6.67 -1.93 -0.89
C ILE A 324 -7.52 -0.91 -0.15
N CYS A 325 -8.03 0.08 -0.88
CA CYS A 325 -8.82 1.17 -0.33
C CYS A 325 -10.16 1.29 -1.06
N ALA A 326 -11.21 1.61 -0.32
CA ALA A 326 -12.48 2.03 -0.88
C ALA A 326 -12.43 3.53 -1.18
N ASP A 327 -12.76 3.91 -2.40
CA ASP A 327 -13.02 5.30 -2.76
C ASP A 327 -14.47 5.60 -2.40
N CYS A 328 -14.67 6.48 -1.40
CA CYS A 328 -15.96 6.85 -0.84
C CYS A 328 -16.37 8.24 -1.34
N GLU A 329 -17.66 8.41 -1.62
CA GLU A 329 -18.27 9.73 -1.87
C GLU A 329 -19.50 9.86 -0.97
N GLU A 330 -19.53 10.91 -0.15
CA GLU A 330 -20.65 11.19 0.76
C GLU A 330 -21.03 12.68 0.73
N GLU A 331 -22.26 12.95 1.09
CA GLU A 331 -22.68 14.32 1.38
C GLU A 331 -22.13 14.73 2.74
N ILE A 332 -21.47 15.87 2.79
CA ILE A 332 -20.89 16.46 4.00
C ILE A 332 -21.46 17.84 4.23
N VAL A 333 -21.62 18.20 5.50
CA VAL A 333 -21.97 19.56 5.88
C VAL A 333 -20.71 20.42 5.77
N THR A 334 -20.78 21.46 4.95
CA THR A 334 -19.66 22.40 4.73
C THR A 334 -19.87 23.73 5.44
N ASP A 335 -21.14 24.14 5.64
CA ASP A 335 -21.50 25.38 6.33
C ASP A 335 -22.95 25.30 6.82
N ALA A 336 -23.31 26.21 7.72
CA ALA A 336 -24.67 26.38 8.22
C ALA A 336 -25.00 27.85 8.46
N LEU A 337 -26.09 28.31 7.87
CA LEU A 337 -26.57 29.69 8.02
C LEU A 337 -27.75 29.71 9.00
N LEU A 338 -27.63 30.46 10.09
CA LEU A 338 -28.69 30.67 11.06
C LEU A 338 -29.55 31.87 10.69
N ARG A 339 -30.84 31.68 10.59
CA ARG A 339 -31.81 32.71 10.29
C ARG A 339 -32.84 32.85 11.41
N ALA A 340 -33.55 33.98 11.43
CA ALA A 340 -34.73 34.12 12.26
C ALA A 340 -35.77 33.05 11.89
N PRO A 341 -36.49 32.51 12.86
CA PRO A 341 -37.52 31.49 12.60
C PRO A 341 -38.58 32.06 11.64
N ASP A 342 -39.15 31.19 10.81
CA ASP A 342 -40.25 31.54 9.92
C ASP A 342 -41.52 31.79 10.75
N PRO A 343 -42.04 33.04 10.76
CA PRO A 343 -43.21 33.39 11.53
C PRO A 343 -44.48 32.60 11.12
N GLU A 344 -44.61 32.28 9.83
CA GLU A 344 -45.78 31.50 9.35
C GLU A 344 -45.69 30.04 9.79
N LYS A 345 -44.50 29.44 9.79
CA LYS A 345 -44.26 28.09 10.31
C LYS A 345 -44.55 28.02 11.82
N GLN A 346 -44.12 29.06 12.59
CA GLN A 346 -44.37 29.11 14.03
C GLN A 346 -45.84 29.27 14.35
N ALA A 347 -46.57 30.13 13.65
CA ALA A 347 -47.99 30.39 13.90
C ALA A 347 -48.88 29.18 13.58
N ASN A 348 -48.51 28.39 12.59
CA ASN A 348 -49.29 27.24 12.12
C ASN A 348 -48.98 25.92 12.84
N GLN A 349 -47.94 25.86 13.67
CA GLN A 349 -47.63 24.66 14.45
C GLN A 349 -48.29 24.69 15.83
N PRO A 350 -49.08 23.65 16.20
CA PRO A 350 -49.69 23.58 17.54
C PRO A 350 -48.62 23.43 18.62
N GLY A 351 -48.86 24.01 19.80
CA GLY A 351 -47.92 23.93 20.92
C GLY A 351 -47.78 22.53 21.52
N ILE A 352 -48.79 21.67 21.34
CA ILE A 352 -48.79 20.27 21.81
C ILE A 352 -49.30 19.39 20.66
N VAL A 353 -48.53 18.35 20.33
CA VAL A 353 -48.85 17.39 19.27
C VAL A 353 -48.66 15.98 19.80
N VAL A 354 -49.62 15.11 19.53
CA VAL A 354 -49.43 13.66 19.63
C VAL A 354 -49.09 13.16 18.23
N TYR A 355 -47.88 12.70 18.06
CA TYR A 355 -47.36 12.23 16.77
C TYR A 355 -47.31 10.71 16.74
N LEU A 356 -47.73 10.11 15.63
CA LEU A 356 -47.61 8.67 15.40
C LEU A 356 -46.42 8.44 14.48
N ALA A 357 -45.41 7.75 14.98
CA ALA A 357 -44.16 7.47 14.19
C ALA A 357 -44.50 6.64 12.96
N GLY A 358 -44.02 7.08 11.81
CA GLY A 358 -44.13 6.39 10.51
C GLY A 358 -43.06 5.35 10.32
N GLU A 359 -43.19 4.57 9.24
CA GLU A 359 -42.17 3.59 8.84
C GLU A 359 -40.92 4.31 8.34
N GLY A 360 -39.75 3.97 8.90
CA GLY A 360 -38.46 4.55 8.52
C GLY A 360 -38.14 5.92 9.13
N GLU A 361 -39.05 6.53 9.90
CA GLU A 361 -38.77 7.78 10.60
C GLU A 361 -37.93 7.55 11.85
N THR A 362 -36.93 8.43 12.05
CA THR A 362 -36.10 8.45 13.26
C THR A 362 -36.57 9.53 14.24
N LEU A 363 -36.19 9.39 15.52
CA LEU A 363 -36.48 10.44 16.53
C LEU A 363 -35.86 11.78 16.09
N TRP A 364 -34.70 11.76 15.47
CA TRP A 364 -34.02 12.93 14.88
C TRP A 364 -34.91 13.65 13.85
N ASP A 365 -35.49 12.91 12.91
CA ASP A 365 -36.33 13.47 11.86
C ASP A 365 -37.58 14.16 12.43
N ILE A 366 -38.17 13.55 13.46
CA ILE A 366 -39.33 14.10 14.14
C ILE A 366 -38.94 15.36 14.92
N CYS A 367 -37.85 15.33 15.71
CA CYS A 367 -37.39 16.49 16.46
C CYS A 367 -37.05 17.66 15.53
N LYS A 368 -36.39 17.40 14.43
CA LYS A 368 -36.06 18.38 13.39
C LYS A 368 -37.29 18.97 12.72
N LYS A 369 -38.32 18.16 12.46
CA LYS A 369 -39.58 18.58 11.84
C LYS A 369 -40.36 19.59 12.72
N TYR A 370 -40.27 19.41 14.03
CA TYR A 370 -41.01 20.22 14.99
C TYR A 370 -40.14 21.26 15.70
N ASP A 371 -38.85 21.35 15.38
CA ASP A 371 -37.88 22.26 15.99
C ASP A 371 -37.81 22.10 17.52
N VAL A 372 -37.81 20.87 18.03
CA VAL A 372 -37.76 20.54 19.47
C VAL A 372 -36.46 19.86 19.85
N PRO A 373 -35.90 20.09 21.06
CA PRO A 373 -34.65 19.50 21.48
C PRO A 373 -34.80 17.98 21.69
N MET A 374 -33.76 17.22 21.30
CA MET A 374 -33.70 15.76 21.42
C MET A 374 -33.86 15.31 22.88
N ASP A 375 -33.16 15.97 23.82
CA ASP A 375 -33.23 15.64 25.25
C ASP A 375 -34.64 15.83 25.80
N GLY A 376 -35.30 16.92 25.43
CA GLY A 376 -36.70 17.17 25.83
C GLY A 376 -37.67 16.10 25.30
N MET A 377 -37.46 15.64 24.06
CA MET A 377 -38.28 14.55 23.51
C MET A 377 -38.04 13.22 24.23
N ARG A 378 -36.81 12.90 24.61
CA ARG A 378 -36.50 11.69 25.38
C ARG A 378 -37.17 11.70 26.75
N GLU A 379 -37.03 12.80 27.51
CA GLU A 379 -37.60 12.96 28.85
C GLU A 379 -39.12 12.87 28.82
N MET A 380 -39.74 13.61 27.92
CA MET A 380 -41.20 13.69 27.84
C MET A 380 -41.85 12.37 27.48
N ASN A 381 -41.18 11.55 26.65
CA ASN A 381 -41.69 10.26 26.21
C ASN A 381 -41.10 9.06 26.95
N ASN A 382 -40.30 9.29 28.02
CA ASN A 382 -39.59 8.24 28.77
C ASN A 382 -38.75 7.32 27.89
N LEU A 383 -38.10 7.88 26.86
CA LEU A 383 -37.24 7.13 25.94
C LEU A 383 -35.85 6.99 26.54
N THR A 384 -35.34 5.77 26.62
CA THR A 384 -33.98 5.48 27.10
C THR A 384 -32.96 5.46 25.95
N GLN A 385 -33.42 5.33 24.72
CA GLN A 385 -32.65 5.30 23.47
C GLN A 385 -33.41 6.07 22.39
N ASP A 386 -32.70 6.41 21.29
CA ASP A 386 -33.27 7.13 20.15
C ASP A 386 -34.07 6.23 19.18
N GLU A 387 -34.20 4.95 19.54
CA GLU A 387 -34.93 3.98 18.73
C GLU A 387 -36.46 4.14 18.97
N ILE A 388 -37.16 4.41 17.88
CA ILE A 388 -38.62 4.44 17.83
C ILE A 388 -39.10 3.39 16.79
N ARG A 389 -40.33 2.90 17.01
CA ARG A 389 -40.95 1.92 16.13
C ARG A 389 -42.14 2.55 15.40
N PRO A 390 -42.44 2.07 14.18
CA PRO A 390 -43.67 2.47 13.49
C PRO A 390 -44.88 2.22 14.37
N GLY A 391 -45.69 3.26 14.56
CA GLY A 391 -46.88 3.23 15.41
C GLY A 391 -46.67 3.71 16.86
N ASP A 392 -45.44 4.01 17.27
CA ASP A 392 -45.19 4.63 18.58
C ASP A 392 -45.83 6.02 18.65
N GLN A 393 -46.49 6.29 19.76
CA GLN A 393 -47.14 7.60 20.04
C GLN A 393 -46.14 8.46 20.80
N LEU A 394 -45.77 9.59 20.21
CA LEU A 394 -44.85 10.54 20.79
C LEU A 394 -45.57 11.84 21.14
N LEU A 395 -45.41 12.29 22.38
CA LEU A 395 -45.87 13.59 22.81
C LEU A 395 -44.79 14.64 22.49
N ILE A 396 -45.14 15.64 21.71
CA ILE A 396 -44.30 16.76 21.33
C ILE A 396 -44.84 18.03 21.96
N VAL A 397 -44.05 18.71 22.78
CA VAL A 397 -44.40 19.99 23.38
C VAL A 397 -43.38 21.05 22.97
N LYS A 398 -43.81 22.07 22.24
CA LYS A 398 -42.97 23.18 21.87
C LYS A 398 -42.67 24.08 23.07
N GLY A 399 -41.39 24.52 23.14
CA GLY A 399 -40.97 25.41 24.24
C GLY A 399 -40.60 24.69 25.54
N TYR A 400 -40.61 23.35 25.57
CA TYR A 400 -40.09 22.60 26.70
C TYR A 400 -38.55 22.69 26.68
N ALA A 401 -37.99 23.56 27.50
CA ALA A 401 -36.57 23.65 27.76
C ALA A 401 -36.25 22.79 28.98
N VAL A 402 -35.35 21.82 28.84
CA VAL A 402 -34.76 21.15 29.99
C VAL A 402 -33.86 22.17 30.69
N ASP A 403 -34.25 22.59 31.90
CA ASP A 403 -33.36 23.37 32.75
C ASP A 403 -32.12 22.51 33.09
N LYS A 404 -31.05 22.66 32.36
CA LYS A 404 -29.76 22.16 32.82
C LYS A 404 -29.34 23.03 33.98
N GLU A 405 -29.53 22.55 35.22
CA GLU A 405 -28.89 23.13 36.39
C GLU A 405 -27.40 23.31 36.07
N MET A 406 -26.95 24.54 36.03
CA MET A 406 -25.53 24.89 35.96
C MET A 406 -24.88 24.40 37.26
N GLN A 407 -24.27 23.23 37.22
CA GLN A 407 -23.27 22.87 38.20
C GLN A 407 -22.02 23.74 37.96
N ILE A 408 -21.91 24.79 38.74
CA ILE A 408 -20.69 25.57 38.87
C ILE A 408 -19.72 24.69 39.68
N VAL A 409 -18.64 24.24 39.00
CA VAL A 409 -17.39 23.80 39.67
C VAL A 409 -16.24 24.59 39.10
#